data_e51d4827c0bd9de26ee5670c507a2ce8
#
_entry.id   e51d4827c0bd9de26ee5670c507a2ce8
#
_cell.length_a   1.000
_cell.length_b   1.000
_cell.length_c   1.000
_cell.angle_alpha   90.00
_cell.angle_beta   90.00
_cell.angle_gamma   90.00
#
_symmetry.space_group_name_H-M   'P 1'
#
loop_
_entity.id
_entity.type
_entity.pdbx_description
1 polymer ?
#
loop_
_entity_poly.entity_id
_entity_poly.type
_entity_poly.pdbx_seq_one_letter_code
_entity_poly.pdbx_strand_id
1 'polypeptide(L)'
;MPAMRGIKLVVGLLLVASPAAADQVSVKKLDKSGTYDCSKNNPFVSIGNGRGTYTFKGECKMISVGGGQNKLTIEAVDSLEVGGAMNTITVTTVGTIDVGGSMNKIAWKKAKTGDKPALRGQPDKNTITQSK
;
A
#
# COMPACT_ATOMS: atom_id res chain seq x y z
N MET A 1 -32.82 -17.95 -39.02
CA MET A 1 -32.51 -17.71 -38.33
C MET A 1 -32.10 -17.65 -37.62
N PRO A 2 -32.20 -17.73 -37.81
CA PRO A 2 -31.67 -17.49 -36.90
C PRO A 2 -30.95 -17.33 -36.26
N ALA A 3 -30.94 -17.28 -36.44
CA ALA A 3 -30.20 -17.05 -35.55
C ALA A 3 -29.68 -16.72 -35.05
N MET A 4 -29.89 -16.53 -35.07
CA MET A 4 -29.30 -16.01 -34.25
C MET A 4 -29.04 -15.88 -33.50
N ARG A 5 -29.45 -15.96 -34.00
CA ARG A 5 -29.23 -15.61 -33.01
C ARG A 5 -28.62 -15.60 -32.18
N GLY A 6 -28.70 -15.48 -32.46
CA GLY A 6 -28.18 -15.33 -31.36
C GLY A 6 -27.43 -15.01 -30.84
N ILE A 7 -27.53 -14.84 -31.10
CA ILE A 7 -26.80 -14.43 -30.29
C ILE A 7 -26.33 -14.05 -29.71
N LYS A 8 -26.71 -14.01 -30.07
CA LYS A 8 -26.24 -13.48 -29.19
C LYS A 8 -25.56 -13.25 -28.51
N LEU A 9 -25.61 -13.15 -28.86
CA LEU A 9 -24.90 -12.73 -27.90
C LEU A 9 -24.50 -12.54 -27.13
N VAL A 10 -24.77 -12.50 -27.56
CA VAL A 10 -24.31 -12.18 -26.45
C VAL A 10 -23.79 -12.07 -25.69
N VAL A 11 -23.95 -12.06 -26.20
CA VAL A 11 -23.47 -11.88 -25.06
C VAL A 11 -22.77 -11.72 -24.46
N GLY A 12 -22.88 -11.68 -24.85
CA GLY A 12 -22.31 -11.48 -23.87
C GLY A 12 -21.60 -11.03 -23.54
N LEU A 13 -21.70 -10.65 -23.78
CA LEU A 13 -21.06 -10.11 -22.97
C LEU A 13 -20.78 -9.84 -22.27
N LEU A 14 -21.03 -9.77 -22.42
CA LEU A 14 -20.76 -9.48 -21.38
C LEU A 14 -20.21 -9.48 -20.74
N LEU A 15 -20.25 -9.42 -21.01
CA LEU A 15 -19.75 -9.42 -20.04
C LEU A 15 -18.97 -9.40 -19.57
N VAL A 16 -19.43 -9.38 -20.03
CA VAL A 16 -18.51 -9.60 -19.24
C VAL A 16 -17.52 -8.59 -18.55
N ALA A 17 -17.40 -7.60 -18.52
CA ALA A 17 -16.62 -6.61 -17.86
C ALA A 17 -16.82 -6.54 -16.36
N SER A 18 -17.88 -7.03 -15.89
CA SER A 18 -18.18 -6.95 -14.48
C SER A 18 -17.18 -7.65 -13.58
N PRO A 19 -16.57 -8.76 -13.97
CA PRO A 19 -15.57 -9.36 -13.07
C PRO A 19 -14.44 -8.42 -12.72
N ALA A 20 -13.99 -7.60 -13.65
CA ALA A 20 -12.91 -6.67 -13.37
C ALA A 20 -13.32 -5.65 -12.30
N ALA A 21 -14.54 -5.17 -12.34
CA ALA A 21 -15.02 -4.23 -11.34
C ALA A 21 -15.12 -4.90 -9.98
N ALA A 22 -15.49 -6.16 -9.92
CA ALA A 22 -15.61 -6.87 -8.67
C ALA A 22 -14.24 -7.09 -8.00
N ASP A 23 -13.17 -7.10 -8.79
CA ASP A 23 -11.83 -7.33 -8.27
C ASP A 23 -11.12 -6.06 -7.83
N GLN A 24 -11.76 -4.91 -7.98
CA GLN A 24 -11.13 -3.67 -7.59
C GLN A 24 -11.04 -3.55 -6.08
N VAL A 25 -9.88 -3.07 -5.63
CA VAL A 25 -9.62 -2.88 -4.23
C VAL A 25 -9.95 -1.44 -3.84
N SER A 26 -10.72 -1.30 -2.78
CA SER A 26 -11.05 -0.01 -2.23
C SER A 26 -9.90 0.44 -1.31
N VAL A 27 -9.45 1.67 -1.47
CA VAL A 27 -8.35 2.21 -0.69
C VAL A 27 -8.87 3.32 0.20
N LYS A 28 -8.54 3.24 1.48
CA LYS A 28 -8.91 4.26 2.45
C LYS A 28 -7.87 5.38 2.42
N LYS A 29 -8.31 6.59 2.13
CA LYS A 29 -7.45 7.76 2.16
C LYS A 29 -7.47 8.38 3.54
N LEU A 30 -6.29 8.60 4.11
CA LEU A 30 -6.14 9.26 5.38
C LEU A 30 -5.61 10.67 5.16
N ASP A 31 -6.32 11.64 5.69
CA ASP A 31 -5.93 13.04 5.56
C ASP A 31 -5.70 13.72 6.90
N LYS A 32 -5.82 12.99 7.99
CA LYS A 32 -5.61 13.53 9.33
C LYS A 32 -4.73 12.58 10.12
N SER A 33 -3.84 13.17 10.91
CA SER A 33 -2.98 12.40 11.81
C SER A 33 -3.82 11.63 12.82
N GLY A 34 -3.29 10.51 13.27
CA GLY A 34 -3.98 9.69 14.27
C GLY A 34 -3.59 8.23 14.18
N THR A 35 -4.36 7.40 14.87
CA THR A 35 -4.14 5.97 14.93
C THR A 35 -5.20 5.27 14.09
N TYR A 36 -4.76 4.31 13.27
CA TYR A 36 -5.62 3.58 12.37
C TYR A 36 -5.37 2.08 12.56
N ASP A 37 -6.44 1.32 12.74
CA ASP A 37 -6.33 -0.13 12.94
C ASP A 37 -6.75 -0.86 11.68
N CYS A 38 -5.77 -1.40 10.97
CA CYS A 38 -6.02 -2.12 9.72
C CYS A 38 -6.79 -3.42 9.94
N SER A 39 -6.67 -4.01 11.13
CA SER A 39 -7.39 -5.27 11.42
C SER A 39 -8.89 -5.07 11.52
N LYS A 40 -9.31 -3.87 11.90
CA LYS A 40 -10.73 -3.55 12.09
C LYS A 40 -11.32 -2.75 10.95
N ASN A 41 -10.46 -2.22 10.10
CA ASN A 41 -10.88 -1.32 9.02
C ASN A 41 -10.28 -1.81 7.71
N ASN A 42 -10.33 -0.96 6.71
CA ASN A 42 -9.77 -1.29 5.41
C ASN A 42 -8.25 -1.44 5.51
N PRO A 43 -7.67 -2.60 5.14
CA PRO A 43 -6.22 -2.80 5.24
C PRO A 43 -5.43 -2.14 4.11
N PHE A 44 -6.08 -1.50 3.16
CA PHE A 44 -5.45 -0.77 2.07
C PHE A 44 -5.58 0.73 2.33
N VAL A 45 -4.47 1.41 2.55
CA VAL A 45 -4.45 2.78 3.04
C VAL A 45 -3.54 3.65 2.19
N SER A 46 -3.95 4.88 1.96
CA SER A 46 -3.19 5.86 1.20
C SER A 46 -3.09 7.17 1.97
N ILE A 47 -1.90 7.74 2.04
CA ILE A 47 -1.65 9.05 2.64
C ILE A 47 -1.11 9.97 1.56
N GLY A 48 -1.88 10.98 1.21
CA GLY A 48 -1.47 11.95 0.20
C GLY A 48 -1.02 13.28 0.78
N ASN A 49 -1.32 13.52 2.04
CA ASN A 49 -0.98 14.79 2.71
C ASN A 49 0.44 14.78 3.24
N GLY A 50 0.91 15.96 3.64
CA GLY A 50 2.24 16.08 4.23
C GLY A 50 2.17 16.45 5.70
N ARG A 51 3.29 16.24 6.38
CA ARG A 51 3.51 16.67 7.77
C ARG A 51 2.54 16.03 8.76
N GLY A 52 2.06 14.84 8.46
CA GLY A 52 1.16 14.12 9.34
C GLY A 52 1.92 13.11 10.19
N THR A 53 1.29 12.69 11.28
CA THR A 53 1.81 11.64 12.14
C THR A 53 0.76 10.55 12.24
N TYR A 54 1.13 9.33 11.83
CA TYR A 54 0.19 8.22 11.73
C TYR A 54 0.74 7.00 12.45
N THR A 55 -0.14 6.30 13.15
CA THR A 55 0.19 5.03 13.78
C THR A 55 -0.76 3.97 13.25
N PHE A 56 -0.20 2.89 12.71
CA PHE A 56 -0.99 1.80 12.14
C PHE A 56 -0.86 0.56 13.00
N LYS A 57 -1.99 0.03 13.42
CA LYS A 57 -2.06 -1.19 14.23
C LYS A 57 -2.63 -2.33 13.40
N GLY A 58 -2.29 -3.55 13.80
CA GLY A 58 -2.75 -4.73 13.10
C GLY A 58 -2.00 -4.95 11.79
N GLU A 59 -2.51 -5.85 10.99
CA GLU A 59 -1.88 -6.17 9.72
C GLU A 59 -2.51 -5.38 8.59
N CYS A 60 -1.73 -4.49 8.00
CA CYS A 60 -2.14 -3.75 6.82
C CYS A 60 -1.67 -4.51 5.58
N LYS A 61 -2.48 -4.48 4.54
CA LYS A 61 -2.09 -5.09 3.27
C LYS A 61 -1.20 -4.16 2.47
N MET A 62 -1.56 -2.90 2.42
CA MET A 62 -0.79 -1.91 1.69
C MET A 62 -0.91 -0.56 2.36
N ILE A 63 0.23 0.11 2.51
CA ILE A 63 0.26 1.51 2.93
C ILE A 63 1.03 2.27 1.86
N SER A 64 0.38 3.26 1.25
CA SER A 64 0.96 4.08 0.20
C SER A 64 1.12 5.50 0.70
N VAL A 65 2.32 6.05 0.62
CA VAL A 65 2.62 7.39 1.11
C VAL A 65 3.06 8.24 -0.08
N GLY A 66 2.18 9.13 -0.52
CA GLY A 66 2.48 10.03 -1.63
C GLY A 66 2.90 11.42 -1.20
N GLY A 67 2.65 11.78 0.05
CA GLY A 67 3.01 13.10 0.55
C GLY A 67 4.42 13.14 1.12
N GLY A 68 4.76 14.26 1.75
CA GLY A 68 6.09 14.46 2.27
C GLY A 68 6.11 14.84 3.74
N GLN A 69 7.23 14.59 4.39
CA GLN A 69 7.46 14.96 5.77
C GLN A 69 6.46 14.31 6.74
N ASN A 70 5.99 13.13 6.41
CA ASN A 70 5.11 12.37 7.30
C ASN A 70 5.94 11.49 8.22
N LYS A 71 5.37 11.21 9.38
CA LYS A 71 5.98 10.29 10.34
C LYS A 71 5.00 9.15 10.57
N LEU A 72 5.43 7.94 10.26
CA LEU A 72 4.60 6.75 10.36
C LEU A 72 5.23 5.75 11.31
N THR A 73 4.38 5.14 12.14
CA THR A 73 4.74 3.99 12.95
C THR A 73 3.79 2.87 12.56
N ILE A 74 4.32 1.77 12.04
CA ILE A 74 3.53 0.69 11.45
C ILE A 74 3.86 -0.62 12.16
N GLU A 75 2.83 -1.33 12.61
CA GLU A 75 3.03 -2.62 13.25
C GLU A 75 3.37 -3.69 12.22
N ALA A 76 2.56 -3.82 11.18
CA ALA A 76 2.81 -4.80 10.14
C ALA A 76 2.18 -4.36 8.83
N VAL A 77 2.89 -4.55 7.74
CA VAL A 77 2.36 -4.25 6.41
C VAL A 77 2.98 -5.20 5.39
N ASP A 78 2.15 -5.70 4.47
CA ASP A 78 2.64 -6.57 3.40
C ASP A 78 3.45 -5.76 2.39
N SER A 79 2.91 -4.63 1.97
CA SER A 79 3.54 -3.79 0.95
C SER A 79 3.53 -2.33 1.40
N LEU A 80 4.71 -1.75 1.50
CA LEU A 80 4.88 -0.35 1.85
C LEU A 80 5.38 0.39 0.62
N GLU A 81 4.58 1.35 0.12
CA GLU A 81 4.92 2.14 -1.04
C GLU A 81 5.12 3.59 -0.64
N VAL A 82 6.26 4.15 -0.99
CA VAL A 82 6.58 5.52 -0.63
C VAL A 82 6.98 6.27 -1.89
N GLY A 83 6.09 7.13 -2.37
CA GLY A 83 6.36 7.95 -3.55
C GLY A 83 6.75 9.37 -3.23
N GLY A 84 6.58 9.79 -1.99
CA GLY A 84 6.92 11.17 -1.59
C GLY A 84 8.35 11.31 -1.11
N ALA A 85 8.60 12.36 -0.33
CA ALA A 85 9.95 12.66 0.09
C ALA A 85 9.99 13.03 1.58
N MET A 86 11.13 12.79 2.19
CA MET A 86 11.40 13.19 3.57
C MET A 86 10.42 12.61 4.59
N ASN A 87 9.92 11.41 4.31
CA ASN A 87 9.08 10.71 5.28
C ASN A 87 9.96 9.89 6.22
N THR A 88 9.51 9.76 7.47
CA THR A 88 10.19 8.94 8.46
C THR A 88 9.24 7.82 8.85
N ILE A 89 9.62 6.59 8.56
CA ILE A 89 8.75 5.44 8.72
C ILE A 89 9.45 4.38 9.56
N THR A 90 8.78 3.96 10.62
CA THR A 90 9.24 2.86 11.45
C THR A 90 8.23 1.74 11.32
N VAL A 91 8.68 0.57 10.87
CA VAL A 91 7.78 -0.57 10.66
C VAL A 91 8.38 -1.80 11.34
N THR A 92 7.54 -2.51 12.09
CA THR A 92 8.01 -3.70 12.79
C THR A 92 8.14 -4.87 11.84
N THR A 93 7.08 -5.18 11.08
CA THR A 93 7.11 -6.31 10.14
C THR A 93 6.69 -5.82 8.76
N VAL A 94 7.49 -6.12 7.75
CA VAL A 94 7.22 -5.64 6.39
C VAL A 94 7.60 -6.70 5.36
N GLY A 95 6.78 -6.83 4.33
CA GLY A 95 7.06 -7.77 3.24
C GLY A 95 7.86 -7.14 2.12
N THR A 96 7.37 -6.04 1.56
CA THR A 96 8.00 -5.36 0.44
C THR A 96 8.06 -3.86 0.72
N ILE A 97 9.18 -3.24 0.40
CA ILE A 97 9.36 -1.80 0.47
C ILE A 97 9.64 -1.29 -0.94
N ASP A 98 8.71 -0.49 -1.46
CA ASP A 98 8.83 0.11 -2.79
C ASP A 98 8.95 1.61 -2.62
N VAL A 99 10.15 2.14 -2.85
CA VAL A 99 10.44 3.54 -2.60
C VAL A 99 10.77 4.21 -3.93
N GLY A 100 9.84 5.04 -4.42
CA GLY A 100 10.04 5.79 -5.65
C GLY A 100 10.49 7.23 -5.42
N GLY A 101 10.32 7.72 -4.19
CA GLY A 101 10.72 9.09 -3.86
C GLY A 101 12.15 9.17 -3.36
N SER A 102 12.44 10.21 -2.59
CA SER A 102 13.80 10.43 -2.13
C SER A 102 13.83 10.97 -0.71
N MET A 103 14.98 10.81 -0.07
CA MET A 103 15.24 11.35 1.27
C MET A 103 14.28 10.81 2.32
N ASN A 104 13.73 9.63 2.09
CA ASN A 104 12.91 8.97 3.09
C ASN A 104 13.79 8.12 4.00
N LYS A 105 13.39 8.01 5.25
CA LYS A 105 14.07 7.16 6.23
C LYS A 105 13.11 6.07 6.65
N ILE A 106 13.46 4.83 6.37
CA ILE A 106 12.62 3.69 6.68
C ILE A 106 13.41 2.72 7.54
N ALA A 107 12.94 2.49 8.76
CA ALA A 107 13.54 1.52 9.67
C ALA A 107 12.57 0.35 9.81
N TRP A 108 13.03 -0.85 9.48
CA TRP A 108 12.23 -2.06 9.61
C TRP A 108 12.90 -3.02 10.59
N LYS A 109 12.11 -3.83 11.25
CA LYS A 109 12.65 -4.74 12.26
C LYS A 109 12.69 -6.17 11.76
N LYS A 110 11.60 -6.65 11.17
CA LYS A 110 11.49 -8.02 10.69
C LYS A 110 10.93 -8.04 9.28
N ALA A 111 11.43 -8.98 8.47
CA ALA A 111 10.81 -9.25 7.18
C ALA A 111 9.66 -10.23 7.39
N LYS A 112 8.62 -10.07 6.60
CA LYS A 112 7.47 -10.96 6.68
C LYS A 112 7.84 -12.37 6.23
N THR A 113 8.70 -12.47 5.23
CA THR A 113 9.25 -13.74 4.76
C THR A 113 10.73 -13.57 4.55
N GLY A 114 11.51 -14.59 4.94
CA GLY A 114 12.95 -14.56 4.76
C GLY A 114 13.62 -13.61 5.73
N ASP A 115 14.83 -13.20 5.39
CA ASP A 115 15.67 -12.37 6.25
C ASP A 115 15.53 -10.90 5.98
N LYS A 116 15.10 -10.53 4.79
CA LYS A 116 15.00 -9.14 4.37
C LYS A 116 13.73 -8.92 3.55
N PRO A 117 13.13 -7.72 3.66
CA PRO A 117 12.03 -7.40 2.77
C PRO A 117 12.55 -7.20 1.34
N ALA A 118 11.66 -7.38 0.38
CA ALA A 118 12.00 -7.06 -1.00
C ALA A 118 12.06 -5.55 -1.15
N LEU A 119 13.11 -5.06 -1.78
CA LEU A 119 13.29 -3.62 -2.01
C LEU A 119 13.10 -3.31 -3.48
N ARG A 120 12.28 -2.32 -3.78
CA ARG A 120 11.98 -1.90 -5.14
C ARG A 120 12.08 -0.39 -5.25
N GLY A 121 12.11 0.10 -6.47
CA GLY A 121 12.15 1.53 -6.74
C GLY A 121 13.57 2.05 -6.69
N GLN A 122 13.81 3.08 -5.88
CA GLN A 122 15.09 3.73 -5.78
C GLN A 122 15.60 3.72 -4.34
N PRO A 123 15.94 2.55 -3.80
CA PRO A 123 16.37 2.50 -2.40
C PRO A 123 17.66 3.27 -2.13
N ASP A 124 18.50 3.49 -3.13
CA ASP A 124 19.76 4.22 -2.96
C ASP A 124 19.57 5.72 -2.74
N LYS A 125 18.40 6.26 -3.07
CA LYS A 125 18.08 7.66 -2.79
C LYS A 125 17.43 7.85 -1.44
N ASN A 126 17.32 6.79 -0.68
CA ASN A 126 16.65 6.76 0.60
C ASN A 126 17.53 6.03 1.61
N THR A 127 17.16 6.12 2.88
CA THR A 127 17.86 5.41 3.94
C THR A 127 16.92 4.32 4.44
N ILE A 128 17.30 3.06 4.17
CA ILE A 128 16.50 1.91 4.59
C ILE A 128 17.40 1.04 5.46
N THR A 129 17.04 0.93 6.74
CA THR A 129 17.87 0.22 7.71
C THR A 129 17.03 -0.76 8.52
N GLN A 130 17.71 -1.78 9.03
CA GLN A 130 17.07 -2.73 9.94
C GLN A 130 17.32 -2.26 11.37
N SER A 131 16.24 -2.07 12.11
CA SER A 131 16.34 -1.72 13.52
C SER A 131 16.46 -3.00 14.36
N LYS A 132 16.97 -2.84 15.58
CA LYS A 132 17.15 -3.98 16.49
C LYS A 132 15.98 -4.17 17.42
#